data_c92037020f3f141538f050a6d82678f2
#
_entry.id   c92037020f3f141538f050a6d82678f2
#
_cell.length_a   1.000
_cell.length_b   1.000
_cell.length_c   1.000
_cell.angle_alpha   90.00
_cell.angle_beta   90.00
_cell.angle_gamma   90.00
#
_symmetry.space_group_name_H-M   'P 1'
#
loop_
_entity.id
_entity.type
_entity.pdbx_description
1 polymer ?
#
loop_
_entity_poly.entity_id
_entity_poly.type
_entity_poly.pdbx_seq_one_letter_code
_entity_poly.pdbx_strand_id
1 'polypeptide(L)'
;MNYFQKANDYYNSKDYHKAIALYKKSITLKTNEAASLYNTAVCFIKLKNYKDAIPLLEKSLLLKKDIKYFFNLGYCYIMLDNNKKALINFKTAWTLNPEDKDCKKAISLIENKYKKDNL
;
A
#
# COMPACT_ATOMS: atom_id res chain seq x y z
N MET A 1 1.80 -27.37 1.42
CA MET A 1 1.04 -26.42 2.25
C MET A 1 0.82 -25.12 1.45
N ASN A 2 -0.40 -24.59 1.44
CA ASN A 2 -0.67 -23.31 0.78
C ASN A 2 -0.39 -22.17 1.76
N TYR A 3 0.80 -21.64 1.71
CA TYR A 3 1.22 -20.53 2.60
C TYR A 3 0.41 -19.26 2.38
N PHE A 4 0.04 -18.97 1.14
CA PHE A 4 -0.75 -17.77 0.82
C PHE A 4 -2.12 -17.81 1.49
N GLN A 5 -2.85 -18.90 1.35
CA GLN A 5 -4.17 -19.04 1.99
C GLN A 5 -4.07 -18.99 3.52
N LYS A 6 -3.07 -19.67 4.07
CA LYS A 6 -2.87 -19.68 5.52
C LYS A 6 -2.53 -18.28 6.04
N ALA A 7 -1.71 -17.55 5.28
CA ALA A 7 -1.42 -16.15 5.61
C ALA A 7 -2.70 -15.30 5.59
N ASN A 8 -3.56 -15.50 4.59
CA ASN A 8 -4.85 -14.80 4.53
C ASN A 8 -5.72 -15.09 5.74
N ASP A 9 -5.71 -16.31 6.24
CA ASP A 9 -6.47 -16.67 7.44
C ASP A 9 -5.97 -15.87 8.66
N TYR A 10 -4.66 -15.78 8.83
CA TYR A 10 -4.09 -14.97 9.90
C TYR A 10 -4.37 -13.48 9.70
N TYR A 11 -4.29 -12.98 8.46
CA TYR A 11 -4.65 -11.61 8.14
C TYR A 11 -6.09 -11.31 8.56
N ASN A 12 -7.02 -12.21 8.23
CA ASN A 12 -8.43 -12.03 8.56
C ASN A 12 -8.70 -12.08 10.07
N SER A 13 -7.89 -12.83 10.82
CA SER A 13 -7.97 -12.84 12.28
C SER A 13 -7.14 -11.72 12.93
N LYS A 14 -6.59 -10.82 12.13
CA LYS A 14 -5.77 -9.67 12.58
C LYS A 14 -4.46 -10.07 13.25
N ASP A 15 -3.99 -11.28 13.00
CA ASP A 15 -2.65 -11.71 13.43
C ASP A 15 -1.65 -11.37 12.32
N TYR A 16 -1.29 -10.10 12.23
CA TYR A 16 -0.48 -9.58 11.12
C TYR A 16 0.94 -10.11 11.13
N HIS A 17 1.52 -10.34 12.31
CA HIS A 17 2.88 -10.87 12.40
C HIS A 17 2.97 -12.29 11.82
N LYS A 18 2.03 -13.16 12.13
CA LYS A 18 1.98 -14.52 11.57
C LYS A 18 1.68 -14.48 10.08
N ALA A 19 0.76 -13.59 9.67
CA ALA A 19 0.45 -13.42 8.25
C ALA A 19 1.71 -13.03 7.46
N ILE A 20 2.48 -12.06 7.94
CA ILE A 20 3.73 -11.61 7.30
C ILE A 20 4.69 -12.78 7.12
N ALA A 21 4.91 -13.59 8.16
CA ALA A 21 5.82 -14.72 8.09
C ALA A 21 5.43 -15.72 6.99
N LEU A 22 4.14 -15.99 6.85
CA LEU A 22 3.63 -16.94 5.83
C LEU A 22 3.59 -16.32 4.43
N TYR A 23 3.27 -15.03 4.31
CA TYR A 23 3.38 -14.34 3.02
C TYR A 23 4.82 -14.34 2.51
N LYS A 24 5.80 -14.17 3.39
CA LYS A 24 7.22 -14.22 3.00
C LYS A 24 7.58 -15.57 2.41
N LYS A 25 7.06 -16.67 2.95
CA LYS A 25 7.27 -18.02 2.39
C LYS A 25 6.63 -18.12 1.00
N SER A 26 5.43 -17.59 0.83
CA SER A 26 4.75 -17.56 -0.47
C SER A 26 5.56 -16.78 -1.51
N ILE A 27 6.12 -15.63 -1.12
CA ILE A 27 6.97 -14.80 -1.98
C ILE A 27 8.22 -15.59 -2.41
N THR A 28 8.88 -16.24 -1.47
CA THR A 28 10.08 -17.06 -1.75
C THR A 28 9.79 -18.16 -2.77
N LEU A 29 8.62 -18.78 -2.67
CA LEU A 29 8.19 -19.81 -3.62
C LEU A 29 7.61 -19.27 -4.91
N LYS A 30 7.54 -17.93 -5.03
CA LYS A 30 6.97 -17.22 -6.20
C LYS A 30 5.54 -17.64 -6.49
N THR A 31 4.78 -18.00 -5.44
CA THR A 31 3.35 -18.29 -5.57
C THR A 31 2.55 -17.08 -5.12
N ASN A 32 1.63 -16.62 -5.96
CA ASN A 32 0.85 -15.40 -5.71
C ASN A 32 1.75 -14.23 -5.28
N GLU A 33 2.86 -14.03 -6.02
CA GLU A 33 3.93 -13.12 -5.60
C GLU A 33 3.46 -11.69 -5.41
N ALA A 34 2.78 -11.12 -6.42
CA ALA A 34 2.29 -9.75 -6.35
C ALA A 34 1.29 -9.56 -5.20
N ALA A 35 0.35 -10.49 -5.04
CA ALA A 35 -0.64 -10.44 -3.97
C ALA A 35 0.01 -10.59 -2.60
N SER A 36 1.02 -11.47 -2.48
CA SER A 36 1.74 -11.67 -1.22
C SER A 36 2.54 -10.45 -0.83
N LEU A 37 3.22 -9.81 -1.78
CA LEU A 37 3.95 -8.56 -1.54
C LEU A 37 2.99 -7.46 -1.08
N TYR A 38 1.88 -7.29 -1.78
CA TYR A 38 0.87 -6.30 -1.43
C TYR A 38 0.27 -6.55 -0.05
N ASN A 39 -0.15 -7.79 0.22
CA ASN A 39 -0.77 -8.13 1.51
C ASN A 39 0.22 -7.98 2.66
N THR A 40 1.50 -8.29 2.45
CA THR A 40 2.54 -8.04 3.44
C THR A 40 2.65 -6.54 3.73
N ALA A 41 2.66 -5.72 2.68
CA ALA A 41 2.68 -4.26 2.84
C ALA A 41 1.48 -3.78 3.65
N VAL A 42 0.28 -4.30 3.36
CA VAL A 42 -0.93 -3.94 4.11
C VAL A 42 -0.81 -4.35 5.58
N CYS A 43 -0.22 -5.52 5.86
CA CYS A 43 0.04 -5.93 7.24
C CYS A 43 0.95 -4.93 7.96
N PHE A 44 2.02 -4.47 7.30
CA PHE A 44 2.89 -3.44 7.88
C PHE A 44 2.14 -2.13 8.12
N ILE A 45 1.26 -1.74 7.19
CA ILE A 45 0.42 -0.55 7.37
C ILE A 45 -0.48 -0.70 8.59
N LYS A 46 -1.11 -1.86 8.77
CA LYS A 46 -1.94 -2.15 9.94
C LYS A 46 -1.14 -2.08 11.24
N LEU A 47 0.13 -2.44 11.20
CA LEU A 47 1.05 -2.33 12.32
C LEU A 47 1.68 -0.94 12.44
N LYS A 48 1.28 0.02 11.61
CA LYS A 48 1.81 1.38 11.54
C LYS A 48 3.29 1.43 11.17
N ASN A 49 3.77 0.41 10.48
CA ASN A 49 5.15 0.35 9.99
C ASN A 49 5.19 0.74 8.51
N TYR A 50 4.99 2.02 8.26
CA TYR A 50 4.84 2.56 6.91
C TYR A 50 6.13 2.48 6.10
N LYS A 51 7.28 2.65 6.74
CA LYS A 51 8.58 2.57 6.07
C LYS A 51 8.83 1.20 5.43
N ASP A 52 8.46 0.12 6.13
CA ASP A 52 8.67 -1.23 5.62
C ASP A 52 7.63 -1.63 4.58
N ALA A 53 6.48 -0.98 4.57
CA ALA A 53 5.45 -1.22 3.56
C ALA A 53 5.85 -0.69 2.18
N ILE A 54 6.54 0.44 2.12
CA ILE A 54 6.86 1.14 0.86
C ILE A 54 7.63 0.26 -0.13
N PRO A 55 8.78 -0.36 0.22
CA PRO A 55 9.52 -1.18 -0.74
C PRO A 55 8.73 -2.38 -1.25
N LEU A 56 7.82 -2.93 -0.45
CA LEU A 56 6.97 -4.04 -0.88
C LEU A 56 5.93 -3.60 -1.90
N LEU A 57 5.35 -2.42 -1.70
CA LEU A 57 4.42 -1.83 -2.68
C LEU A 57 5.13 -1.50 -3.98
N GLU A 58 6.35 -0.98 -3.91
CA GLU A 58 7.16 -0.70 -5.09
C GLU A 58 7.48 -1.99 -5.87
N LYS A 59 7.84 -3.07 -5.18
CA LYS A 59 8.05 -4.37 -5.81
C LYS A 59 6.78 -4.91 -6.44
N SER A 60 5.63 -4.73 -5.79
CA SER A 60 4.33 -5.12 -6.35
C SER A 60 4.08 -4.44 -7.69
N LEU A 61 4.44 -3.15 -7.80
CA LEU A 61 4.28 -2.39 -9.04
C LEU A 61 5.17 -2.88 -10.18
N LEU A 62 6.30 -3.52 -9.89
CA LEU A 62 7.15 -4.13 -10.92
C LEU A 62 6.46 -5.35 -11.56
N LEU A 63 5.57 -6.01 -10.82
CA LEU A 63 4.88 -7.20 -11.28
C LEU A 63 3.52 -6.88 -11.90
N LYS A 64 2.86 -5.85 -11.40
CA LYS A 64 1.53 -5.47 -11.85
C LYS A 64 1.24 -4.02 -11.50
N LYS A 65 0.69 -3.25 -12.44
CA LYS A 65 0.19 -1.91 -12.16
C LYS A 65 -1.23 -2.01 -11.64
N ASP A 66 -1.42 -1.62 -10.38
CA ASP A 66 -2.71 -1.66 -9.73
C ASP A 66 -2.92 -0.36 -8.95
N ILE A 67 -4.10 0.21 -9.09
CA ILE A 67 -4.47 1.45 -8.40
C ILE A 67 -4.26 1.33 -6.88
N LYS A 68 -4.53 0.15 -6.30
CA LYS A 68 -4.37 -0.08 -4.86
C LYS A 68 -2.94 0.12 -4.39
N TYR A 69 -1.96 -0.25 -5.21
CA TYR A 69 -0.55 -0.11 -4.85
C TYR A 69 -0.16 1.37 -4.78
N PHE A 70 -0.55 2.15 -5.78
CA PHE A 70 -0.30 3.59 -5.78
C PHE A 70 -1.02 4.29 -4.64
N PHE A 71 -2.29 3.94 -4.39
CA PHE A 71 -3.06 4.54 -3.31
C PHE A 71 -2.40 4.28 -1.94
N ASN A 72 -1.97 3.05 -1.69
CA ASN A 72 -1.33 2.71 -0.42
C ASN A 72 0.07 3.32 -0.29
N LEU A 73 0.80 3.50 -1.40
CA LEU A 73 2.05 4.28 -1.37
C LEU A 73 1.77 5.71 -0.94
N GLY A 74 0.76 6.34 -1.54
CA GLY A 74 0.34 7.68 -1.14
C GLY A 74 0.02 7.75 0.34
N TYR A 75 -0.72 6.78 0.84
CA TYR A 75 -1.08 6.69 2.25
C TYR A 75 0.16 6.59 3.16
N CYS A 76 1.10 5.71 2.80
CA CYS A 76 2.34 5.55 3.56
C CYS A 76 3.12 6.85 3.61
N TYR A 77 3.25 7.55 2.49
CA TYR A 77 3.96 8.82 2.44
C TYR A 77 3.28 9.91 3.25
N ILE A 78 1.94 9.96 3.24
CA ILE A 78 1.20 10.91 4.11
C ILE A 78 1.53 10.64 5.58
N MET A 79 1.52 9.38 5.99
CA MET A 79 1.80 9.00 7.37
C MET A 79 3.24 9.28 7.79
N LEU A 80 4.15 9.41 6.81
CA LEU A 80 5.55 9.76 7.03
C LEU A 80 5.82 11.26 6.79
N ASP A 81 4.77 12.07 6.69
CA ASP A 81 4.82 13.52 6.46
C ASP A 81 5.52 13.91 5.14
N ASN A 82 5.53 13.00 4.16
CA ASN A 82 6.05 13.30 2.82
C ASN A 82 4.90 13.60 1.87
N ASN A 83 4.33 14.77 2.01
CA ASN A 83 3.13 15.18 1.24
C ASN A 83 3.42 15.25 -0.26
N LYS A 84 4.63 15.62 -0.66
CA LYS A 84 5.01 15.72 -2.07
C LYS A 84 4.93 14.36 -2.76
N LYS A 85 5.57 13.33 -2.19
CA LYS A 85 5.54 11.98 -2.75
C LYS A 85 4.14 11.36 -2.64
N ALA A 86 3.41 11.67 -1.56
CA ALA A 86 2.04 11.21 -1.42
C ALA A 86 1.18 11.74 -2.57
N LEU A 87 1.28 13.02 -2.88
CA LEU A 87 0.51 13.63 -3.94
C LEU A 87 0.81 13.01 -5.31
N ILE A 88 2.10 12.75 -5.60
CA ILE A 88 2.50 12.07 -6.84
C ILE A 88 1.81 10.72 -6.97
N ASN A 89 1.82 9.92 -5.91
CA ASN A 89 1.23 8.58 -5.94
C ASN A 89 -0.30 8.61 -6.04
N PHE A 90 -0.95 9.51 -5.31
CA PHE A 90 -2.41 9.65 -5.43
C PHE A 90 -2.83 10.14 -6.82
N LYS A 91 -2.08 11.07 -7.40
CA LYS A 91 -2.36 11.54 -8.78
C LYS A 91 -2.16 10.42 -9.79
N THR A 92 -1.13 9.60 -9.62
CA THR A 92 -0.90 8.43 -10.46
C THR A 92 -2.06 7.43 -10.35
N ALA A 93 -2.51 7.14 -9.13
CA ALA A 93 -3.67 6.28 -8.90
C ALA A 93 -4.91 6.86 -9.59
N TRP A 94 -5.12 8.17 -9.46
CA TRP A 94 -6.26 8.84 -10.08
C TRP A 94 -6.25 8.78 -11.60
N THR A 95 -5.06 8.84 -12.23
CA THR A 95 -4.96 8.69 -13.69
C THR A 95 -5.37 7.28 -14.16
N LEU A 96 -5.16 6.27 -13.33
CA LEU A 96 -5.56 4.90 -13.63
C LEU A 96 -7.07 4.69 -13.49
N ASN A 97 -7.71 5.43 -12.61
CA ASN A 97 -9.17 5.42 -12.43
C ASN A 97 -9.66 6.81 -12.01
N PRO A 98 -9.97 7.69 -13.00
CA PRO A 98 -10.43 9.06 -12.71
C PRO A 98 -11.76 9.13 -11.96
N GLU A 99 -12.50 8.03 -11.92
CA GLU A 99 -13.77 7.94 -11.18
C GLU A 99 -13.57 7.62 -9.70
N ASP A 100 -12.34 7.31 -9.28
CA ASP A 100 -12.08 6.93 -7.89
C ASP A 100 -12.19 8.13 -6.97
N LYS A 101 -13.22 8.09 -6.12
CA LYS A 101 -13.54 9.19 -5.19
C LYS A 101 -12.50 9.32 -4.08
N ASP A 102 -11.90 8.22 -3.66
CA ASP A 102 -10.91 8.23 -2.56
C ASP A 102 -9.62 8.91 -3.01
N CYS A 103 -9.16 8.64 -4.23
CA CYS A 103 -8.00 9.32 -4.79
C CYS A 103 -8.24 10.83 -4.92
N LYS A 104 -9.38 11.21 -5.46
CA LYS A 104 -9.75 12.61 -5.63
C LYS A 104 -9.81 13.33 -4.28
N LYS A 105 -10.42 12.71 -3.29
CA LYS A 105 -10.52 13.26 -1.93
C LYS A 105 -9.15 13.43 -1.29
N ALA A 106 -8.28 12.42 -1.42
CA ALA A 106 -6.93 12.48 -0.87
C ALA A 106 -6.12 13.62 -1.50
N ILE A 107 -6.19 13.77 -2.82
CA ILE A 107 -5.54 14.86 -3.55
C ILE A 107 -6.02 16.23 -3.04
N SER A 108 -7.33 16.40 -2.93
CA SER A 108 -7.93 17.66 -2.47
C SER A 108 -7.49 18.02 -1.05
N LEU A 109 -7.44 17.04 -0.16
CA LEU A 109 -7.01 17.27 1.22
C LEU A 109 -5.55 17.75 1.28
N ILE A 110 -4.66 17.16 0.48
CA ILE A 110 -3.27 17.56 0.44
C ILE A 110 -3.11 18.95 -0.16
N GLU A 111 -3.77 19.23 -1.28
CA GLU A 111 -3.68 20.53 -1.95
C GLU A 111 -4.24 21.65 -1.05
N ASN A 112 -5.31 21.40 -0.33
CA ASN A 112 -5.85 22.36 0.63
C ASN A 112 -4.89 22.62 1.78
N LYS A 113 -4.18 21.62 2.25
CA LYS A 113 -3.16 21.77 3.27
C LYS A 113 -2.02 22.66 2.78
N TYR A 114 -1.54 22.45 1.54
CA TYR A 114 -0.51 23.32 0.95
C TYR A 114 -0.96 24.77 0.84
N LYS A 115 -2.19 25.00 0.44
CA LYS A 115 -2.73 26.36 0.35
C LYS A 115 -2.73 27.06 1.70
N LYS A 116 -3.10 26.35 2.77
CA LYS A 116 -3.08 26.90 4.15
C LYS A 116 -1.66 27.21 4.60
N ASP A 117 -0.73 26.33 4.33
CA ASP A 117 0.67 26.47 4.77
C ASP A 117 1.38 27.63 4.05
N ASN A 118 0.89 28.02 2.88
CA ASN A 118 1.47 29.07 2.05
C ASN A 118 0.77 30.43 2.18
N LEU A 119 -0.22 30.51 3.05
CA LEU A 119 -0.87 31.79 3.39
C LEU A 119 -0.15 32.46 4.58
#